data_30ed3be3ead224b17f30ed319357844b
#
_entry.id   30ed3be3ead224b17f30ed319357844b
#
_cell.length_a   1.000
_cell.length_b   1.000
_cell.length_c   1.000
_cell.angle_alpha   90.00
_cell.angle_beta   90.00
_cell.angle_gamma   90.00
#
_symmetry.space_group_name_H-M   'P 1'
#
loop_
_entity.id
_entity.type
_entity.pdbx_description
1 polymer ?
#
loop_
_entity_poly.entity_id
_entity_poly.type
_entity_poly.pdbx_seq_one_letter_code
_entity_poly.pdbx_strand_id
1 'polypeptide(L)'
;MKIAIIGNGGREHAIADQISKSPKVNKLYCLPGNAGTKRIAENIKIDIYDFEKLGNFVDEYKIDLVIVGPEKPLVDGVVDFLTNKGIMVFGPNKISSQLEGSKIFTKKICEKYKIPTAQFGVFDSLEDAHNYLEKANKPIVVKACLLYTSPSPRD
;
A
#
# COMPACT_ATOMS: atom_id res chain seq x y z
N MET A 1 -4.25 23.40 6.54
CA MET A 1 -3.27 22.43 6.04
C MET A 1 -3.55 22.12 4.57
N LYS A 2 -2.52 21.95 3.77
CA LYS A 2 -2.59 21.37 2.43
C LYS A 2 -2.23 19.89 2.52
N ILE A 3 -3.12 19.02 2.05
CA ILE A 3 -2.96 17.56 2.17
C ILE A 3 -2.94 16.94 0.78
N ALA A 4 -2.06 15.99 0.55
CA ALA A 4 -2.03 15.16 -0.64
C ALA A 4 -2.34 13.70 -0.30
N ILE A 5 -3.24 13.07 -1.06
CA ILE A 5 -3.58 11.65 -0.94
C ILE A 5 -3.05 10.94 -2.19
N ILE A 6 -2.15 9.99 -1.99
CA ILE A 6 -1.64 9.13 -3.06
C ILE A 6 -2.61 7.97 -3.27
N GLY A 7 -3.08 7.81 -4.51
CA GLY A 7 -3.94 6.73 -4.96
C GLY A 7 -5.17 7.19 -5.73
N ASN A 8 -5.94 6.23 -6.23
CA ASN A 8 -7.09 6.48 -7.10
C ASN A 8 -8.29 5.55 -6.84
N GLY A 9 -8.22 4.72 -5.80
CA GLY A 9 -9.26 3.75 -5.46
C GLY A 9 -10.40 4.32 -4.64
N GLY A 10 -11.36 3.45 -4.31
CA GLY A 10 -12.50 3.80 -3.45
C GLY A 10 -12.09 4.13 -2.02
N ARG A 11 -11.03 3.49 -1.52
CA ARG A 11 -10.44 3.77 -0.20
C ARG A 11 -9.93 5.21 -0.14
N GLU A 12 -9.14 5.63 -1.11
CA GLU A 12 -8.61 6.99 -1.19
C GLU A 12 -9.72 8.03 -1.36
N HIS A 13 -10.77 7.70 -2.12
CA HIS A 13 -11.95 8.57 -2.23
C HIS A 13 -12.67 8.73 -0.88
N ALA A 14 -12.88 7.64 -0.14
CA ALA A 14 -13.51 7.70 1.18
C ALA A 14 -12.67 8.51 2.19
N ILE A 15 -11.34 8.34 2.18
CA ILE A 15 -10.41 9.14 2.98
C ILE A 15 -10.52 10.62 2.60
N ALA A 16 -10.49 10.93 1.30
CA ALA A 16 -10.62 12.29 0.79
C ALA A 16 -11.93 12.94 1.23
N ASP A 17 -13.05 12.21 1.13
CA ASP A 17 -14.38 12.70 1.54
C ASP A 17 -14.40 13.06 3.03
N GLN A 18 -13.83 12.22 3.90
CA GLN A 18 -13.81 12.51 5.33
C GLN A 18 -12.86 13.67 5.66
N ILE A 19 -11.69 13.73 5.05
CA ILE A 19 -10.70 14.77 5.29
C ILE A 19 -11.20 16.14 4.80
N SER A 20 -11.91 16.19 3.68
CA SER A 20 -12.45 17.43 3.12
C SER A 20 -13.43 18.17 4.05
N LYS A 21 -14.05 17.45 4.99
CA LYS A 21 -14.99 18.01 5.98
C LYS A 21 -14.29 18.69 7.15
N SER A 22 -12.97 18.51 7.29
CA SER A 22 -12.21 19.08 8.40
C SER A 22 -11.95 20.57 8.18
N PRO A 23 -12.25 21.44 9.17
CA PRO A 23 -11.97 22.87 9.07
C PRO A 23 -10.46 23.19 9.08
N LYS A 24 -9.61 22.21 9.38
CA LYS A 24 -8.15 22.35 9.35
C LYS A 24 -7.56 22.18 7.94
N VAL A 25 -8.35 21.69 6.99
CA VAL A 25 -7.93 21.45 5.60
C VAL A 25 -8.29 22.64 4.72
N ASN A 26 -7.26 23.31 4.23
CA ASN A 26 -7.42 24.44 3.33
C ASN A 26 -7.43 24.00 1.86
N LYS A 27 -6.70 22.94 1.53
CA LYS A 27 -6.60 22.40 0.17
C LYS A 27 -6.32 20.91 0.22
N LEU A 28 -6.98 20.16 -0.66
CA LEU A 28 -6.84 18.71 -0.79
C LEU A 28 -6.47 18.34 -2.21
N TYR A 29 -5.47 17.50 -2.37
CA TYR A 29 -4.99 16.97 -3.64
C TYR A 29 -5.11 15.45 -3.65
N CYS A 30 -5.41 14.85 -4.81
CA CYS A 30 -5.39 13.40 -5.01
C CYS A 30 -4.48 13.04 -6.17
N LEU A 31 -3.59 12.09 -5.98
CA LEU A 31 -2.51 11.72 -6.90
C LEU A 31 -2.64 10.23 -7.31
N PRO A 32 -3.09 9.90 -8.50
CA PRO A 32 -3.71 10.77 -9.51
C PRO A 32 -5.18 11.09 -9.24
N GLY A 33 -5.82 10.44 -8.23
CA GLY A 33 -7.23 10.56 -7.95
C GLY A 33 -8.13 9.87 -8.98
N ASN A 34 -9.45 10.07 -8.85
CA ASN A 34 -10.48 9.49 -9.71
C ASN A 34 -11.64 10.48 -9.95
N ALA A 35 -12.67 10.04 -10.66
CA ALA A 35 -13.84 10.90 -10.97
C ALA A 35 -14.59 11.37 -9.71
N GLY A 36 -14.62 10.55 -8.65
CA GLY A 36 -15.24 10.91 -7.37
C GLY A 36 -14.42 11.95 -6.61
N THR A 37 -13.10 11.74 -6.50
CA THR A 37 -12.21 12.69 -5.80
C THR A 37 -12.16 14.05 -6.48
N LYS A 38 -12.37 14.14 -7.81
CA LYS A 38 -12.42 15.39 -8.55
C LYS A 38 -13.51 16.37 -8.05
N ARG A 39 -14.53 15.87 -7.35
CA ARG A 39 -15.62 16.68 -6.79
C ARG A 39 -15.25 17.38 -5.49
N ILE A 40 -14.25 16.88 -4.78
CA ILE A 40 -13.90 17.27 -3.39
C ILE A 40 -12.44 17.65 -3.23
N ALA A 41 -11.60 17.34 -4.22
CA ALA A 41 -10.16 17.58 -4.23
C ALA A 41 -9.70 17.98 -5.63
N GLU A 42 -8.49 18.48 -5.73
CA GLU A 42 -7.82 18.69 -7.00
C GLU A 42 -7.03 17.42 -7.38
N ASN A 43 -7.38 16.82 -8.51
CA ASN A 43 -6.67 15.64 -9.01
C ASN A 43 -5.45 16.08 -9.82
N ILE A 44 -4.27 15.59 -9.43
CA ILE A 44 -3.01 15.90 -10.12
C ILE A 44 -2.50 14.62 -10.78
N LYS A 45 -2.41 14.62 -12.09
CA LYS A 45 -1.91 13.49 -12.86
C LYS A 45 -0.38 13.40 -12.74
N ILE A 46 0.09 12.59 -11.81
CA ILE A 46 1.50 12.32 -11.55
C ILE A 46 1.72 10.80 -11.45
N ASP A 47 2.89 10.35 -11.87
CA ASP A 47 3.30 8.97 -11.63
C ASP A 47 3.69 8.81 -10.16
N ILE A 48 2.90 8.06 -9.42
CA ILE A 48 3.10 7.82 -7.98
C ILE A 48 4.28 6.89 -7.66
N TYR A 49 4.90 6.30 -8.67
CA TYR A 49 6.11 5.48 -8.54
C TYR A 49 7.40 6.27 -8.82
N ASP A 50 7.27 7.47 -9.37
CA ASP A 50 8.36 8.43 -9.54
C ASP A 50 8.46 9.31 -8.28
N PHE A 51 9.23 8.84 -7.30
CA PHE A 51 9.32 9.50 -6.00
C PHE A 51 9.95 10.89 -6.08
N GLU A 52 10.85 11.14 -7.04
CA GLU A 52 11.41 12.48 -7.24
C GLU A 52 10.34 13.46 -7.73
N LYS A 53 9.48 13.05 -8.67
CA LYS A 53 8.35 13.90 -9.08
C LYS A 53 7.36 14.13 -7.95
N LEU A 54 7.11 13.12 -7.11
CA LEU A 54 6.29 13.29 -5.91
C LEU A 54 6.91 14.29 -4.94
N GLY A 55 8.21 14.18 -4.67
CA GLY A 55 8.93 15.11 -3.81
C GLY A 55 8.86 16.55 -4.35
N ASN A 56 9.13 16.75 -5.63
CA ASN A 56 9.05 18.06 -6.28
C ASN A 56 7.63 18.66 -6.19
N PHE A 57 6.60 17.85 -6.41
CA PHE A 57 5.21 18.27 -6.23
C PHE A 57 4.93 18.74 -4.80
N VAL A 58 5.37 17.96 -3.80
CA VAL A 58 5.18 18.30 -2.38
C VAL A 58 5.83 19.62 -2.03
N ASP A 59 7.06 19.86 -2.52
CA ASP A 59 7.81 21.09 -2.29
C ASP A 59 7.17 22.28 -3.00
N GLU A 60 6.80 22.14 -4.28
CA GLU A 60 6.20 23.20 -5.11
C GLU A 60 4.85 23.65 -4.54
N TYR A 61 3.98 22.67 -4.20
CA TYR A 61 2.64 22.95 -3.68
C TYR A 61 2.63 23.24 -2.18
N LYS A 62 3.77 23.09 -1.49
CA LYS A 62 3.92 23.24 -0.03
C LYS A 62 2.90 22.39 0.71
N ILE A 63 2.96 21.07 0.46
CA ILE A 63 2.09 20.08 1.11
C ILE A 63 2.54 19.87 2.54
N ASP A 64 1.62 19.99 3.49
CA ASP A 64 1.89 19.79 4.91
C ASP A 64 1.86 18.32 5.31
N LEU A 65 1.03 17.50 4.65
CA LEU A 65 0.84 16.07 4.97
C LEU A 65 0.57 15.28 3.71
N VAL A 66 1.26 14.16 3.56
CA VAL A 66 0.99 13.16 2.53
C VAL A 66 0.36 11.93 3.16
N ILE A 67 -0.72 11.42 2.56
CA ILE A 67 -1.38 10.16 2.96
C ILE A 67 -1.22 9.17 1.83
N VAL A 68 -0.67 7.99 2.13
CA VAL A 68 -0.42 6.95 1.11
C VAL A 68 -1.47 5.86 1.23
N GLY A 69 -2.29 5.69 0.20
CA GLY A 69 -3.35 4.70 0.14
C GLY A 69 -2.92 3.33 -0.41
N PRO A 70 -2.27 3.24 -1.58
CA PRO A 70 -1.95 1.97 -2.22
C PRO A 70 -0.71 1.30 -1.60
N GLU A 71 -0.72 -0.04 -1.59
CA GLU A 71 0.30 -0.86 -0.94
C GLU A 71 1.66 -0.81 -1.66
N LYS A 72 1.64 -0.79 -3.01
CA LYS A 72 2.89 -0.87 -3.78
C LYS A 72 3.85 0.29 -3.53
N PRO A 73 3.44 1.57 -3.58
CA PRO A 73 4.33 2.68 -3.21
C PRO A 73 4.89 2.56 -1.79
N LEU A 74 4.11 2.03 -0.83
CA LEU A 74 4.55 1.79 0.54
C LEU A 74 5.69 0.77 0.59
N VAL A 75 5.52 -0.37 -0.08
CA VAL A 75 6.52 -1.43 -0.18
C VAL A 75 7.77 -0.96 -0.93
N ASP A 76 7.61 -0.12 -1.94
CA ASP A 76 8.71 0.49 -2.69
C ASP A 76 9.47 1.54 -1.85
N GLY A 77 8.86 2.09 -0.78
CA GLY A 77 9.52 2.94 0.21
C GLY A 77 9.22 4.44 0.09
N VAL A 78 8.09 4.82 -0.49
CA VAL A 78 7.70 6.23 -0.64
C VAL A 78 7.67 7.00 0.69
N VAL A 79 7.26 6.33 1.78
CA VAL A 79 7.21 6.95 3.11
C VAL A 79 8.60 7.31 3.59
N ASP A 80 9.54 6.37 3.49
CA ASP A 80 10.93 6.60 3.89
C ASP A 80 11.56 7.73 3.04
N PHE A 81 11.32 7.72 1.72
CA PHE A 81 11.81 8.75 0.81
C PHE A 81 11.31 10.15 1.18
N LEU A 82 10.01 10.33 1.36
CA LEU A 82 9.41 11.62 1.69
C LEU A 82 9.77 12.08 3.11
N THR A 83 9.82 11.15 4.07
CA THR A 83 10.20 11.47 5.46
C THR A 83 11.66 11.95 5.53
N ASN A 84 12.57 11.35 4.76
CA ASN A 84 13.96 11.77 4.66
C ASN A 84 14.11 13.21 4.06
N LYS A 85 13.12 13.65 3.30
CA LYS A 85 13.01 15.05 2.82
C LYS A 85 12.34 15.98 3.85
N GLY A 86 12.01 15.50 5.05
CA GLY A 86 11.36 16.28 6.11
C GLY A 86 9.85 16.45 5.96
N ILE A 87 9.23 15.68 5.05
CA ILE A 87 7.80 15.76 4.77
C ILE A 87 7.05 14.87 5.75
N MET A 88 5.96 15.36 6.32
CA MET A 88 5.07 14.57 7.17
C MET A 88 4.26 13.60 6.29
N VAL A 89 4.37 12.29 6.60
CA VAL A 89 3.70 11.24 5.82
C VAL A 89 2.91 10.32 6.75
N PHE A 90 1.68 10.03 6.38
CA PHE A 90 0.87 9.00 7.01
C PHE A 90 0.92 7.72 6.16
N GLY A 91 1.56 6.71 6.69
CA GLY A 91 1.74 5.39 6.08
C GLY A 91 2.86 4.62 6.78
N PRO A 92 2.87 3.27 6.68
CA PRO A 92 3.96 2.47 7.21
C PRO A 92 5.24 2.67 6.38
N ASN A 93 6.40 2.59 7.02
CA ASN A 93 7.69 2.59 6.34
C ASN A 93 7.87 1.31 5.50
N LYS A 94 8.91 1.27 4.68
CA LYS A 94 9.20 0.16 3.76
C LYS A 94 9.23 -1.21 4.44
N ILE A 95 9.87 -1.30 5.61
CA ILE A 95 9.99 -2.57 6.36
C ILE A 95 8.62 -3.00 6.90
N SER A 96 7.89 -2.09 7.53
CA SER A 96 6.56 -2.39 8.08
C SER A 96 5.55 -2.74 6.99
N SER A 97 5.68 -2.14 5.82
CA SER A 97 4.82 -2.42 4.65
C SER A 97 4.96 -3.85 4.14
N GLN A 98 6.06 -4.54 4.46
CA GLN A 98 6.24 -5.96 4.10
C GLN A 98 5.21 -6.86 4.78
N LEU A 99 4.60 -6.46 5.90
CA LEU A 99 3.54 -7.24 6.53
C LEU A 99 2.33 -7.43 5.60
N GLU A 100 2.05 -6.48 4.73
CA GLU A 100 1.00 -6.61 3.70
C GLU A 100 1.59 -7.02 2.34
N GLY A 101 2.75 -6.49 1.99
CA GLY A 101 3.41 -6.69 0.71
C GLY A 101 3.98 -8.09 0.50
N SER A 102 4.35 -8.81 1.56
CA SER A 102 4.95 -10.15 1.46
C SER A 102 4.29 -11.16 2.38
N LYS A 103 3.52 -12.07 1.78
CA LYS A 103 2.88 -13.17 2.53
C LYS A 103 3.91 -14.06 3.24
N ILE A 104 5.06 -14.29 2.60
CA ILE A 104 6.16 -15.07 3.20
C ILE A 104 6.71 -14.34 4.43
N PHE A 105 6.96 -13.05 4.32
CA PHE A 105 7.44 -12.25 5.44
C PHE A 105 6.47 -12.31 6.62
N THR A 106 5.18 -12.06 6.36
CA THR A 106 4.14 -12.12 7.40
C THR A 106 4.04 -13.49 8.05
N LYS A 107 4.09 -14.58 7.26
CA LYS A 107 4.06 -15.93 7.79
C LYS A 107 5.27 -16.24 8.67
N LYS A 108 6.47 -15.83 8.26
CA LYS A 108 7.69 -15.97 9.08
C LYS A 108 7.61 -15.16 10.37
N ILE A 109 7.03 -13.96 10.35
CA ILE A 109 6.77 -13.18 11.58
C ILE A 109 5.78 -13.89 12.49
N CYS A 110 4.67 -14.40 11.96
CA CYS A 110 3.70 -15.17 12.74
C CYS A 110 4.36 -16.40 13.42
N GLU A 111 5.18 -17.13 12.69
CA GLU A 111 5.91 -18.29 13.23
C GLU A 111 6.90 -17.87 14.33
N LYS A 112 7.73 -16.87 14.07
CA LYS A 112 8.72 -16.34 15.01
C LYS A 112 8.10 -15.90 16.34
N TYR A 113 6.96 -15.21 16.29
CA TYR A 113 6.29 -14.65 17.45
C TYR A 113 5.11 -15.50 17.96
N LYS A 114 4.94 -16.72 17.43
CA LYS A 114 3.86 -17.64 17.80
C LYS A 114 2.45 -17.03 17.67
N ILE A 115 2.27 -16.18 16.65
CA ILE A 115 0.96 -15.59 16.34
C ILE A 115 0.13 -16.64 15.62
N PRO A 116 -1.12 -16.93 16.06
CA PRO A 116 -1.98 -17.91 15.43
C PRO A 116 -2.20 -17.60 13.95
N THR A 117 -1.90 -18.57 13.09
CA THR A 117 -2.10 -18.47 11.64
C THR A 117 -2.33 -19.87 11.04
N ALA A 118 -2.95 -19.95 9.86
CA ALA A 118 -3.10 -21.21 9.16
C ALA A 118 -1.73 -21.81 8.81
N GLN A 119 -1.65 -23.13 8.82
CA GLN A 119 -0.46 -23.86 8.35
C GLN A 119 -0.07 -23.41 6.94
N PHE A 120 1.22 -23.35 6.68
CA PHE A 120 1.75 -22.92 5.41
C PHE A 120 3.05 -23.65 5.08
N GLY A 121 3.38 -23.69 3.79
CA GLY A 121 4.71 -24.09 3.29
C GLY A 121 5.21 -23.00 2.34
N VAL A 122 6.52 -22.84 2.28
CA VAL A 122 7.20 -21.93 1.34
C VAL A 122 8.21 -22.77 0.56
N PHE A 123 8.13 -22.74 -0.76
CA PHE A 123 8.93 -23.57 -1.64
C PHE A 123 9.50 -22.74 -2.78
N ASP A 124 10.77 -22.95 -3.08
CA ASP A 124 11.47 -22.35 -4.21
C ASP A 124 11.63 -23.35 -5.37
N SER A 125 11.29 -24.64 -5.13
CA SER A 125 11.30 -25.70 -6.14
C SER A 125 9.90 -26.26 -6.36
N LEU A 126 9.62 -26.65 -7.62
CA LEU A 126 8.36 -27.27 -8.00
C LEU A 126 8.21 -28.66 -7.37
N GLU A 127 9.31 -29.41 -7.27
CA GLU A 127 9.33 -30.76 -6.71
C GLU A 127 8.95 -30.76 -5.23
N ASP A 128 9.54 -29.86 -4.43
CA ASP A 128 9.22 -29.73 -3.00
C ASP A 128 7.78 -29.30 -2.77
N ALA A 129 7.28 -28.39 -3.62
CA ALA A 129 5.89 -27.95 -3.59
C ALA A 129 4.94 -29.12 -3.88
N HIS A 130 5.22 -29.95 -4.88
CA HIS A 130 4.44 -31.16 -5.21
C HIS A 130 4.46 -32.18 -4.06
N ASN A 131 5.63 -32.49 -3.52
CA ASN A 131 5.79 -33.40 -2.41
C ASN A 131 4.98 -32.95 -1.16
N TYR A 132 4.88 -31.65 -0.95
CA TYR A 132 4.06 -31.10 0.13
C TYR A 132 2.58 -31.24 -0.15
N LEU A 133 2.13 -30.97 -1.39
CA LEU A 133 0.73 -31.08 -1.82
C LEU A 133 0.22 -32.50 -1.73
N GLU A 134 1.03 -33.51 -2.14
CA GLU A 134 0.66 -34.92 -2.07
C GLU A 134 0.41 -35.42 -0.63
N LYS A 135 1.12 -34.85 0.33
CA LYS A 135 0.96 -35.17 1.76
C LYS A 135 -0.16 -34.40 2.44
N ALA A 136 -0.77 -33.44 1.76
CA ALA A 136 -1.76 -32.56 2.33
C ALA A 136 -3.15 -33.23 2.32
N ASN A 137 -3.73 -33.41 3.50
CA ASN A 137 -5.05 -34.01 3.69
C ASN A 137 -6.22 -32.98 3.64
N LYS A 138 -5.97 -31.76 3.16
CA LYS A 138 -6.94 -30.66 3.17
C LYS A 138 -6.85 -29.87 1.86
N PRO A 139 -7.92 -29.18 1.45
CA PRO A 139 -7.83 -28.19 0.39
C PRO A 139 -6.76 -27.15 0.72
N ILE A 140 -5.84 -26.88 -0.21
CA ILE A 140 -4.73 -25.94 -0.08
C ILE A 140 -4.91 -24.81 -1.08
N VAL A 141 -4.62 -23.58 -0.63
CA VAL A 141 -4.55 -22.41 -1.50
C VAL A 141 -3.09 -22.19 -1.90
N VAL A 142 -2.80 -22.43 -3.16
CA VAL A 142 -1.48 -22.14 -3.75
C VAL A 142 -1.43 -20.67 -4.15
N LYS A 143 -0.38 -19.95 -3.76
CA LYS A 143 -0.17 -18.54 -4.09
C LYS A 143 1.25 -18.32 -4.58
N ALA A 144 1.42 -17.73 -5.76
CA ALA A 144 2.68 -17.09 -6.09
C ALA A 144 2.85 -15.86 -5.19
N CYS A 145 4.02 -15.70 -4.56
CA CYS A 145 4.25 -14.60 -3.64
C CYS A 145 4.58 -13.29 -4.37
N LEU A 146 3.68 -12.87 -5.23
CA LEU A 146 3.73 -11.57 -5.89
C LEU A 146 2.52 -10.75 -5.41
N LEU A 147 2.70 -9.47 -5.20
CA LEU A 147 1.67 -8.52 -4.74
C LEU A 147 0.37 -8.54 -5.58
N TYR A 148 0.42 -9.10 -6.79
CA TYR A 148 -0.65 -8.98 -7.80
C TYR A 148 -1.33 -10.29 -8.19
N THR A 149 -1.02 -11.42 -7.57
CA THR A 149 -1.52 -12.73 -8.02
C THR A 149 -2.37 -13.47 -7.01
N SER A 150 -3.22 -12.76 -6.30
CA SER A 150 -4.31 -13.41 -5.60
C SER A 150 -5.61 -12.97 -6.27
N PRO A 151 -6.09 -13.66 -7.33
CA PRO A 151 -7.45 -13.41 -7.79
C PRO A 151 -8.35 -13.65 -6.59
N SER A 152 -8.98 -12.58 -6.13
CA SER A 152 -10.07 -12.70 -5.18
C SER A 152 -11.24 -13.34 -5.93
N PRO A 153 -11.97 -14.30 -5.36
CA PRO A 153 -13.21 -14.81 -5.96
C PRO A 153 -14.30 -13.73 -6.11
N ARG A 154 -13.98 -12.50 -5.76
CA ARG A 154 -14.87 -11.33 -5.81
C ARG A 154 -14.45 -10.27 -6.87
N ASP A 155 -13.35 -10.53 -7.60
CA ASP A 155 -12.89 -9.66 -8.68
C ASP A 155 -13.39 -10.18 -10.03
#